data_c3905dcd4b4758cc01f8031b8cece6c0
#
_entry.id   c3905dcd4b4758cc01f8031b8cece6c0
#
_cell.length_a   1.000
_cell.length_b   1.000
_cell.length_c   1.000
_cell.angle_alpha   90.00
_cell.angle_beta   90.00
_cell.angle_gamma   90.00
#
_symmetry.space_group_name_H-M   'P 1'
#
loop_
_entity.id
_entity.type
_entity.pdbx_description
1 polymer ?
#
loop_
_entity_poly.entity_id
_entity_poly.type
_entity_poly.pdbx_seq_one_letter_code
_entity_poly.pdbx_strand_id
1 'polypeptide(L)'
;FSIRHSTRNFPNREGSKLQNGQISSVALMDARSIAATAANKGYLTAATDVDVEFKGRKYHFDKSIYENRVFDSHGIADPDTEIQFGPNIKDWPEMVALTDNLLLKVVSEIHDPVTTTDELIPSGETSSYRSNPLGLAEFALSRKDPEYVGKAKEVQKAEKAREAGQNPVDTLPEVGGVFEALKSNLPQYKIDNDTVGIGSTIFAVKPGDGSAREQAASCQKVLGGWANIACEYATKRYRSNLINWGMLPFIYESEELPFK
;
A
#
# COMPACT_ATOMS: atom_id res chain seq x y z
N PHE A 1 21.38 19.80 11.77
CA PHE A 1 20.33 20.38 10.93
C PHE A 1 20.21 19.59 9.62
N SER A 2 19.01 19.16 9.27
CA SER A 2 18.73 18.53 7.99
C SER A 2 17.63 19.32 7.29
N ILE A 3 17.93 19.86 6.13
CA ILE A 3 16.93 20.54 5.29
C ILE A 3 16.43 19.52 4.27
N ARG A 4 15.14 19.27 4.23
CA ARG A 4 14.51 18.36 3.30
C ARG A 4 13.67 19.10 2.28
N HIS A 5 13.79 18.70 1.03
CA HIS A 5 13.08 19.30 -0.10
C HIS A 5 11.61 18.83 -0.23
N SER A 6 11.20 17.85 0.56
CA SER A 6 9.85 17.28 0.49
C SER A 6 9.12 17.43 1.82
N THR A 7 7.94 18.04 1.78
CA THR A 7 7.05 18.19 2.94
C THR A 7 6.42 16.86 3.37
N ARG A 8 6.56 15.80 2.59
CA ARG A 8 6.04 14.46 2.93
C ARG A 8 6.91 13.72 3.95
N ASN A 9 8.17 14.09 4.09
CA ASN A 9 9.14 13.46 4.98
C ASN A 9 9.53 14.41 6.10
N PHE A 10 8.57 14.79 6.94
CA PHE A 10 8.86 15.60 8.12
C PHE A 10 9.75 14.82 9.11
N PRO A 11 10.73 15.48 9.74
CA PRO A 11 11.67 14.82 10.65
C PRO A 11 11.06 14.10 11.83
N ASN A 12 9.93 14.58 12.33
CA ASN A 12 9.25 14.03 13.51
C ASN A 12 8.08 13.11 13.17
N ARG A 13 7.99 12.62 11.91
CA ARG A 13 7.01 11.58 11.57
C ARG A 13 7.45 10.25 12.16
N GLU A 14 6.45 9.45 12.52
CA GLU A 14 6.66 8.04 12.81
C GLU A 14 7.45 7.39 11.66
N GLY A 15 8.44 6.56 12.00
CA GLY A 15 9.37 5.99 11.03
C GLY A 15 10.55 6.86 10.63
N SER A 16 10.56 8.16 10.96
CA SER A 16 11.74 9.00 10.78
C SER A 16 12.76 8.71 11.89
N LYS A 17 13.81 7.98 11.56
CA LYS A 17 14.89 7.67 12.50
C LYS A 17 15.80 8.89 12.65
N LEU A 18 15.72 9.56 13.80
CA LEU A 18 16.70 10.54 14.21
C LEU A 18 17.93 9.81 14.76
N GLN A 19 19.11 10.10 14.22
CA GLN A 19 20.35 9.55 14.76
C GLN A 19 20.89 10.46 15.88
N ASN A 20 21.24 9.85 17.01
CA ASN A 20 22.04 10.39 18.12
C ASN A 20 22.10 11.94 18.24
N GLY A 21 21.03 12.54 18.75
CA GLY A 21 21.01 13.98 19.00
C GLY A 21 20.90 14.88 17.78
N GLN A 22 20.72 14.32 16.59
CA GLN A 22 20.49 15.12 15.37
C GLN A 22 19.16 15.86 15.49
N ILE A 23 19.22 17.18 15.45
CA ILE A 23 18.03 18.03 15.35
C ILE A 23 17.66 18.15 13.87
N SER A 24 16.42 17.77 13.55
CA SER A 24 15.85 17.95 12.22
C SER A 24 14.69 18.93 12.27
N SER A 25 14.65 19.83 11.31
CA SER A 25 13.56 20.78 11.15
C SER A 25 13.17 20.93 9.69
N VAL A 26 11.95 21.39 9.44
CA VAL A 26 11.45 21.68 8.10
C VAL A 26 11.13 23.14 8.02
N ALA A 27 11.71 23.82 7.03
CA ALA A 27 11.36 25.19 6.69
C ALA A 27 10.53 25.20 5.40
N LEU A 28 9.39 25.85 5.44
CA LEU A 28 8.60 26.13 4.24
C LEU A 28 9.15 27.40 3.59
N MET A 29 9.70 27.27 2.40
CA MET A 29 10.34 28.36 1.67
C MET A 29 9.94 28.32 0.20
N ASP A 30 9.94 29.50 -0.44
CA ASP A 30 9.86 29.60 -1.89
C ASP A 30 11.18 29.16 -2.57
N ALA A 31 11.12 28.89 -3.86
CA ALA A 31 12.27 28.36 -4.61
C ALA A 31 13.50 29.29 -4.58
N ARG A 32 13.31 30.62 -4.51
CA ARG A 32 14.40 31.60 -4.48
C ARG A 32 15.10 31.58 -3.12
N SER A 33 14.33 31.52 -2.03
CA SER A 33 14.89 31.39 -0.67
C SER A 33 15.58 30.04 -0.47
N ILE A 34 15.12 28.97 -1.12
CA ILE A 34 15.84 27.68 -1.14
C ILE A 34 17.19 27.84 -1.84
N ALA A 35 17.21 28.50 -3.01
CA ALA A 35 18.44 28.74 -3.76
C ALA A 35 19.42 29.66 -2.98
N ALA A 36 18.91 30.72 -2.36
CA ALA A 36 19.70 31.63 -1.52
C ALA A 36 20.32 30.87 -0.32
N THR A 37 19.53 30.04 0.36
CA THR A 37 19.99 29.21 1.47
C THR A 37 21.07 28.22 1.03
N ALA A 38 20.90 27.58 -0.14
CA ALA A 38 21.90 26.68 -0.70
C ALA A 38 23.19 27.40 -1.06
N ALA A 39 23.10 28.57 -1.70
CA ALA A 39 24.26 29.43 -2.03
C ALA A 39 24.98 29.89 -0.79
N ASN A 40 24.28 30.18 0.30
CA ASN A 40 24.82 30.54 1.60
C ASN A 40 25.14 29.32 2.49
N LYS A 41 25.65 28.25 1.90
CA LYS A 41 26.16 27.04 2.59
C LYS A 41 25.16 26.39 3.56
N GLY A 42 23.85 26.54 3.33
CA GLY A 42 22.80 25.98 4.15
C GLY A 42 22.33 26.85 5.33
N TYR A 43 22.85 28.05 5.49
CA TYR A 43 22.30 29.02 6.43
C TYR A 43 20.97 29.55 5.88
N LEU A 44 19.91 29.49 6.69
CA LEU A 44 18.60 29.99 6.29
C LEU A 44 18.69 31.45 5.85
N THR A 45 18.42 31.69 4.59
CA THR A 45 18.60 33.00 3.94
C THR A 45 17.34 33.29 3.12
N ALA A 46 16.74 34.46 3.36
CA ALA A 46 15.63 34.91 2.55
C ALA A 46 16.16 35.39 1.17
N ALA A 47 15.34 35.22 0.12
CA ALA A 47 15.73 35.70 -1.21
C ALA A 47 15.94 37.20 -1.27
N THR A 48 15.29 37.96 -0.37
CA THR A 48 15.43 39.40 -0.21
C THR A 48 16.78 39.83 0.40
N ASP A 49 17.48 38.91 1.06
CA ASP A 49 18.75 39.17 1.73
C ASP A 49 19.97 38.92 0.81
N VAL A 50 19.68 38.51 -0.43
CA VAL A 50 20.71 38.24 -1.44
C VAL A 50 20.63 39.33 -2.50
N ASP A 51 21.75 40.06 -2.68
CA ASP A 51 21.87 41.09 -3.71
C ASP A 51 22.06 40.43 -5.09
N VAL A 52 20.95 39.94 -5.65
CA VAL A 52 20.92 39.37 -6.99
C VAL A 52 19.93 40.15 -7.84
N GLU A 53 20.44 40.78 -8.88
CA GLU A 53 19.58 41.41 -9.89
C GLU A 53 18.77 40.33 -10.62
N PHE A 54 17.53 40.14 -10.22
CA PHE A 54 16.60 39.27 -10.91
C PHE A 54 16.17 39.91 -12.23
N LYS A 55 16.86 39.59 -13.30
CA LYS A 55 16.33 39.80 -14.65
C LYS A 55 15.17 38.81 -14.86
N GLY A 56 13.99 39.20 -14.46
CA GLY A 56 12.78 38.39 -14.62
C GLY A 56 12.58 38.01 -16.08
N ARG A 57 12.72 36.74 -16.41
CA ARG A 57 12.29 36.24 -17.71
C ARG A 57 10.75 36.38 -17.73
N LYS A 58 10.23 37.03 -18.76
CA LYS A 58 8.79 37.03 -18.99
C LYS A 58 8.38 35.57 -19.23
N TYR A 59 7.36 35.14 -18.51
CA TYR A 59 6.76 33.84 -18.75
C TYR A 59 6.23 33.80 -20.16
N HIS A 60 6.64 32.83 -20.95
CA HIS A 60 6.10 32.54 -22.26
C HIS A 60 5.42 31.17 -22.22
N PHE A 61 4.12 31.16 -22.45
CA PHE A 61 3.37 29.93 -22.56
C PHE A 61 3.46 29.42 -24.00
N ASP A 62 4.04 28.26 -24.18
CA ASP A 62 4.08 27.57 -25.47
C ASP A 62 3.02 26.48 -25.50
N LYS A 63 1.92 26.77 -26.17
CA LYS A 63 0.78 25.86 -26.30
C LYS A 63 1.15 24.56 -27.03
N SER A 64 2.10 24.61 -27.96
CA SER A 64 2.51 23.46 -28.76
C SER A 64 3.05 22.30 -27.91
N ILE A 65 3.60 22.58 -26.73
CA ILE A 65 4.07 21.54 -25.79
C ILE A 65 2.91 20.66 -25.33
N TYR A 66 1.72 21.24 -25.14
CA TYR A 66 0.52 20.51 -24.72
C TYR A 66 -0.14 19.85 -25.93
N GLU A 67 -0.29 20.55 -27.05
CA GLU A 67 -0.91 20.06 -28.27
C GLU A 67 -0.19 18.82 -28.83
N ASN A 68 1.13 18.72 -28.64
CA ASN A 68 1.91 17.56 -29.06
C ASN A 68 1.87 16.37 -28.10
N ARG A 69 1.27 16.50 -26.91
CA ARG A 69 1.32 15.45 -25.86
C ARG A 69 -0.04 14.99 -25.37
N VAL A 70 -1.07 15.77 -25.65
CA VAL A 70 -2.43 15.48 -25.19
C VAL A 70 -3.31 15.37 -26.44
N PHE A 71 -3.96 14.22 -26.58
CA PHE A 71 -5.00 14.08 -27.57
C PHE A 71 -6.19 14.94 -27.15
N ASP A 72 -6.60 15.87 -28.01
CA ASP A 72 -7.76 16.72 -27.81
C ASP A 72 -8.81 16.40 -28.87
N SER A 73 -9.87 15.72 -28.46
CA SER A 73 -10.99 15.40 -29.34
C SER A 73 -11.92 16.60 -29.57
N HIS A 74 -11.64 17.78 -29.01
CA HIS A 74 -12.49 18.96 -29.05
C HIS A 74 -13.95 18.71 -28.58
N GLY A 75 -14.11 17.76 -27.65
CA GLY A 75 -15.43 17.37 -27.13
C GLY A 75 -16.24 16.46 -28.04
N ILE A 76 -15.65 15.98 -29.15
CA ILE A 76 -16.31 15.04 -30.05
C ILE A 76 -15.95 13.63 -29.61
N ALA A 77 -16.94 12.83 -29.23
CA ALA A 77 -16.74 11.43 -28.92
C ALA A 77 -16.41 10.63 -30.19
N ASP A 78 -15.39 9.81 -30.12
CA ASP A 78 -15.06 8.82 -31.14
C ASP A 78 -15.20 7.43 -30.51
N PRO A 79 -16.33 6.74 -30.73
CA PRO A 79 -16.58 5.44 -30.14
C PRO A 79 -15.67 4.33 -30.71
N ASP A 80 -15.06 4.58 -31.85
CA ASP A 80 -14.18 3.62 -32.51
C ASP A 80 -12.69 3.78 -32.09
N THR A 81 -12.40 4.76 -31.23
CA THR A 81 -11.04 4.94 -30.70
C THR A 81 -10.66 3.76 -29.83
N GLU A 82 -9.66 3.02 -30.28
CA GLU A 82 -9.11 1.86 -29.58
C GLU A 82 -8.16 2.32 -28.46
N ILE A 83 -8.38 1.81 -27.24
CA ILE A 83 -7.48 2.05 -26.11
C ILE A 83 -6.32 1.07 -26.18
N GLN A 84 -5.12 1.58 -26.41
CA GLN A 84 -3.90 0.76 -26.41
C GLN A 84 -3.14 0.95 -25.09
N PHE A 85 -3.01 -0.13 -24.34
CA PHE A 85 -2.21 -0.12 -23.13
C PHE A 85 -0.72 -0.16 -23.43
N GLY A 86 0.07 0.62 -22.71
CA GLY A 86 1.52 0.49 -22.71
C GLY A 86 1.96 -0.89 -22.18
N PRO A 87 3.20 -1.30 -22.42
CA PRO A 87 3.67 -2.66 -22.10
C PRO A 87 3.59 -3.03 -20.60
N ASN A 88 3.66 -2.03 -19.72
CA ASN A 88 3.62 -2.22 -18.26
C ASN A 88 2.23 -1.97 -17.65
N ILE A 89 1.22 -1.71 -18.46
CA ILE A 89 -0.16 -1.50 -18.00
C ILE A 89 -0.92 -2.82 -18.12
N LYS A 90 -1.48 -3.26 -16.99
CA LYS A 90 -2.30 -4.48 -16.91
C LYS A 90 -3.57 -4.18 -16.14
N ASP A 91 -4.65 -4.86 -16.52
CA ASP A 91 -5.90 -4.78 -15.79
C ASP A 91 -5.78 -5.35 -14.36
N TRP A 92 -6.68 -4.92 -13.50
CA TRP A 92 -6.85 -5.52 -12.19
C TRP A 92 -7.38 -6.95 -12.34
N PRO A 93 -6.90 -7.90 -11.52
CA PRO A 93 -7.51 -9.21 -11.47
C PRO A 93 -8.95 -9.11 -10.89
N GLU A 94 -9.77 -10.10 -11.19
CA GLU A 94 -11.06 -10.23 -10.52
C GLU A 94 -10.87 -10.30 -9.02
N MET A 95 -11.69 -9.53 -8.30
CA MET A 95 -11.68 -9.46 -6.85
C MET A 95 -12.89 -10.17 -6.28
N VAL A 96 -12.63 -11.07 -5.35
CA VAL A 96 -13.69 -11.83 -4.68
C VAL A 96 -14.46 -10.94 -3.73
N ALA A 97 -15.78 -11.05 -3.73
CA ALA A 97 -16.64 -10.38 -2.75
C ALA A 97 -16.51 -11.05 -1.38
N LEU A 98 -16.68 -10.27 -0.31
CA LEU A 98 -16.74 -10.82 1.04
C LEU A 98 -17.95 -11.73 1.19
N THR A 99 -17.74 -12.86 1.84
CA THR A 99 -18.79 -13.80 2.23
C THR A 99 -19.33 -13.46 3.62
N ASP A 100 -20.40 -14.13 4.04
CA ASP A 100 -21.02 -13.91 5.35
C ASP A 100 -20.05 -14.23 6.51
N ASN A 101 -19.23 -15.24 6.33
CA ASN A 101 -18.22 -15.66 7.29
C ASN A 101 -16.85 -15.72 6.62
N LEU A 102 -15.81 -15.43 7.37
CA LEU A 102 -14.42 -15.43 6.87
C LEU A 102 -13.56 -16.35 7.72
N LEU A 103 -12.86 -17.24 7.05
CA LEU A 103 -11.75 -17.98 7.62
C LEU A 103 -10.45 -17.26 7.19
N LEU A 104 -9.72 -16.71 8.17
CA LEU A 104 -8.51 -15.96 7.93
C LEU A 104 -7.28 -16.77 8.39
N LYS A 105 -6.33 -16.97 7.47
CA LYS A 105 -5.03 -17.54 7.82
C LYS A 105 -4.02 -16.41 8.00
N VAL A 106 -3.38 -16.35 9.16
CA VAL A 106 -2.23 -15.45 9.39
C VAL A 106 -1.04 -16.00 8.61
N VAL A 107 -0.58 -15.27 7.62
CA VAL A 107 0.52 -15.67 6.72
C VAL A 107 1.82 -14.92 6.98
N SER A 108 1.77 -13.85 7.78
CA SER A 108 2.94 -13.10 8.23
C SER A 108 2.67 -12.44 9.57
N GLU A 109 3.66 -12.47 10.47
CA GLU A 109 3.64 -11.80 11.78
C GLU A 109 4.82 -10.83 11.86
N ILE A 110 4.53 -9.56 12.15
CA ILE A 110 5.52 -8.50 12.20
C ILE A 110 5.46 -7.83 13.57
N HIS A 111 6.47 -8.09 14.40
CA HIS A 111 6.55 -7.60 15.78
C HIS A 111 7.39 -6.32 15.93
N ASP A 112 7.81 -5.70 14.81
CA ASP A 112 8.47 -4.40 14.88
C ASP A 112 7.49 -3.33 15.42
N PRO A 113 7.96 -2.39 16.23
CA PRO A 113 7.11 -1.36 16.82
C PRO A 113 6.34 -0.52 15.80
N VAL A 114 6.88 -0.36 14.61
CA VAL A 114 6.26 0.32 13.46
C VAL A 114 6.67 -0.38 12.18
N THR A 115 5.69 -0.69 11.32
CA THR A 115 5.93 -1.20 9.98
C THR A 115 5.59 -0.14 8.95
N THR A 116 6.59 0.28 8.19
CA THR A 116 6.43 1.31 7.16
C THR A 116 5.73 0.76 5.92
N THR A 117 5.12 1.66 5.14
CA THR A 117 4.55 1.27 3.84
C THR A 117 5.62 0.83 2.84
N ASP A 118 6.87 1.23 3.01
CA ASP A 118 7.98 0.78 2.18
C ASP A 118 8.46 -0.64 2.53
N GLU A 119 8.21 -1.09 3.76
CA GLU A 119 8.38 -2.49 4.16
C GLU A 119 7.20 -3.36 3.69
N LEU A 120 5.98 -2.82 3.69
CA LEU A 120 4.80 -3.51 3.16
C LEU A 120 4.86 -3.64 1.63
N ILE A 121 5.34 -2.60 0.94
CA ILE A 121 5.58 -2.58 -0.51
C ILE A 121 6.72 -1.59 -0.84
N PRO A 122 7.85 -2.04 -1.39
CA PRO A 122 8.99 -1.17 -1.70
C PRO A 122 8.73 -0.31 -2.95
N SER A 123 7.87 0.69 -2.80
CA SER A 123 7.28 1.48 -3.88
C SER A 123 8.30 2.26 -4.72
N GLY A 124 9.48 2.56 -4.19
CA GLY A 124 10.57 3.20 -4.93
C GLY A 124 11.16 2.27 -5.99
N GLU A 125 11.53 1.08 -5.60
CA GLU A 125 12.15 0.07 -6.47
C GLU A 125 11.18 -0.52 -7.49
N THR A 126 9.90 -0.59 -7.12
CA THR A 126 8.85 -1.19 -7.93
C THR A 126 8.04 -0.17 -8.74
N SER A 127 8.57 1.03 -8.93
CA SER A 127 7.86 2.14 -9.58
C SER A 127 7.39 1.81 -11.01
N SER A 128 8.11 0.96 -11.74
CA SER A 128 7.75 0.50 -13.08
C SER A 128 6.53 -0.44 -13.11
N TYR A 129 6.17 -1.04 -11.97
CA TYR A 129 5.02 -1.96 -11.86
C TYR A 129 3.74 -1.29 -11.36
N ARG A 130 3.73 0.02 -11.11
CA ARG A 130 2.57 0.72 -10.52
C ARG A 130 1.25 0.54 -11.29
N SER A 131 1.32 0.35 -12.58
CA SER A 131 0.17 0.08 -13.45
C SER A 131 0.02 -1.41 -13.81
N ASN A 132 0.66 -2.29 -13.05
CA ASN A 132 0.55 -3.74 -13.17
C ASN A 132 0.32 -4.33 -11.78
N PRO A 133 -0.94 -4.44 -11.35
CA PRO A 133 -1.30 -4.84 -9.98
C PRO A 133 -0.72 -6.19 -9.55
N LEU A 134 -0.79 -7.19 -10.44
CA LEU A 134 -0.23 -8.52 -10.19
C LEU A 134 1.30 -8.47 -10.08
N GLY A 135 1.95 -7.78 -11.02
CA GLY A 135 3.41 -7.63 -10.99
C GLY A 135 3.91 -6.86 -9.79
N LEU A 136 3.16 -5.82 -9.35
CA LEU A 136 3.51 -5.07 -8.14
C LEU A 136 3.34 -5.92 -6.88
N ALA A 137 2.27 -6.70 -6.80
CA ALA A 137 1.97 -7.53 -5.63
C ALA A 137 3.05 -8.59 -5.33
N GLU A 138 3.81 -9.04 -6.34
CA GLU A 138 4.95 -9.96 -6.16
C GLU A 138 6.04 -9.41 -5.23
N PHE A 139 6.07 -8.11 -5.00
CA PHE A 139 7.03 -7.46 -4.11
C PHE A 139 6.47 -7.16 -2.71
N ALA A 140 5.22 -7.55 -2.45
CA ALA A 140 4.62 -7.31 -1.13
C ALA A 140 5.44 -8.01 -0.03
N LEU A 141 5.77 -7.24 1.02
CA LEU A 141 6.58 -7.67 2.17
C LEU A 141 7.97 -8.25 1.82
N SER A 142 8.45 -8.11 0.58
CA SER A 142 9.70 -8.72 0.10
C SER A 142 10.93 -8.40 0.96
N ARG A 143 10.95 -7.24 1.63
CA ARG A 143 12.02 -6.82 2.54
C ARG A 143 11.84 -7.30 3.97
N LYS A 144 10.64 -7.74 4.34
CA LYS A 144 10.28 -8.06 5.72
C LYS A 144 10.03 -9.55 5.93
N ASP A 145 9.23 -10.12 5.06
CA ASP A 145 8.90 -11.55 5.00
C ASP A 145 8.89 -12.00 3.54
N PRO A 146 10.02 -12.43 2.99
CA PRO A 146 10.11 -12.87 1.60
C PRO A 146 9.21 -14.06 1.24
N GLU A 147 8.75 -14.83 2.23
CA GLU A 147 7.86 -15.99 2.03
C GLU A 147 6.38 -15.56 1.94
N TYR A 148 6.04 -14.33 2.33
CA TYR A 148 4.67 -13.83 2.41
C TYR A 148 3.88 -14.07 1.13
N VAL A 149 4.44 -13.71 -0.03
CA VAL A 149 3.77 -13.83 -1.33
C VAL A 149 3.41 -15.29 -1.62
N GLY A 150 4.32 -16.21 -1.36
CA GLY A 150 4.09 -17.64 -1.53
C GLY A 150 2.96 -18.14 -0.63
N LYS A 151 3.03 -17.85 0.67
CA LYS A 151 2.00 -18.23 1.66
C LYS A 151 0.63 -17.65 1.33
N ALA A 152 0.57 -16.37 0.94
CA ALA A 152 -0.70 -15.72 0.56
C ALA A 152 -1.32 -16.36 -0.68
N LYS A 153 -0.52 -16.68 -1.68
CA LYS A 153 -0.98 -17.36 -2.90
C LYS A 153 -1.51 -18.78 -2.64
N GLU A 154 -0.96 -19.50 -1.68
CA GLU A 154 -1.49 -20.82 -1.27
C GLU A 154 -2.90 -20.67 -0.70
N VAL A 155 -3.12 -19.71 0.17
CA VAL A 155 -4.45 -19.40 0.70
C VAL A 155 -5.41 -18.97 -0.42
N GLN A 156 -4.93 -18.09 -1.32
CA GLN A 156 -5.75 -17.65 -2.46
C GLN A 156 -6.15 -18.80 -3.39
N LYS A 157 -5.30 -19.80 -3.58
CA LYS A 157 -5.65 -21.00 -4.37
C LYS A 157 -6.80 -21.77 -3.73
N ALA A 158 -6.84 -21.89 -2.41
CA ALA A 158 -7.93 -22.55 -1.71
C ALA A 158 -9.26 -21.79 -1.89
N GLU A 159 -9.23 -20.45 -1.82
CA GLU A 159 -10.41 -19.63 -2.10
C GLU A 159 -10.90 -19.79 -3.55
N LYS A 160 -9.99 -19.73 -4.52
CA LYS A 160 -10.35 -19.95 -5.93
C LYS A 160 -10.91 -21.34 -6.18
N ALA A 161 -10.41 -22.38 -5.50
CA ALA A 161 -10.97 -23.72 -5.56
C ALA A 161 -12.40 -23.74 -5.00
N ARG A 162 -12.63 -23.09 -3.86
CA ARG A 162 -13.95 -22.91 -3.25
C ARG A 162 -14.95 -22.25 -4.22
N GLU A 163 -14.55 -21.12 -4.82
CA GLU A 163 -15.39 -20.40 -5.79
C GLU A 163 -15.70 -21.21 -7.05
N ALA A 164 -14.77 -22.06 -7.47
CA ALA A 164 -14.98 -22.99 -8.58
C ALA A 164 -15.82 -24.23 -8.21
N GLY A 165 -16.36 -24.26 -6.97
CA GLY A 165 -17.15 -25.40 -6.47
C GLY A 165 -16.30 -26.63 -6.13
N GLN A 166 -14.98 -26.49 -6.05
CA GLN A 166 -14.04 -27.53 -5.65
C GLN A 166 -13.87 -27.52 -4.13
N ASN A 167 -13.36 -28.62 -3.56
CA ASN A 167 -13.11 -28.69 -2.13
C ASN A 167 -11.80 -27.95 -1.79
N PRO A 168 -11.82 -26.84 -1.02
CA PRO A 168 -10.62 -26.09 -0.65
C PRO A 168 -9.64 -26.92 0.20
N VAL A 169 -10.09 -27.97 0.88
CA VAL A 169 -9.26 -28.88 1.67
C VAL A 169 -8.21 -29.60 0.81
N ASP A 170 -8.52 -29.85 -0.46
CA ASP A 170 -7.58 -30.49 -1.38
C ASP A 170 -6.36 -29.59 -1.71
N THR A 171 -6.57 -28.28 -1.59
CA THR A 171 -5.54 -27.27 -1.85
C THR A 171 -4.84 -26.81 -0.57
N LEU A 172 -5.62 -26.70 0.52
CA LEU A 172 -5.15 -26.25 1.84
C LEU A 172 -5.71 -27.19 2.92
N PRO A 173 -5.06 -28.33 3.19
CA PRO A 173 -5.60 -29.41 4.04
C PRO A 173 -6.01 -28.99 5.46
N GLU A 174 -5.32 -28.02 6.04
CA GLU A 174 -5.62 -27.50 7.37
C GLU A 174 -7.02 -26.87 7.50
N VAL A 175 -7.60 -26.40 6.40
CA VAL A 175 -8.97 -25.84 6.35
C VAL A 175 -10.00 -26.89 6.82
N GLY A 176 -9.77 -28.16 6.50
CA GLY A 176 -10.69 -29.25 6.89
C GLY A 176 -10.82 -29.37 8.40
N GLY A 177 -9.71 -29.40 9.12
CA GLY A 177 -9.69 -29.47 10.58
C GLY A 177 -10.36 -28.25 11.23
N VAL A 178 -10.14 -27.06 10.68
CA VAL A 178 -10.77 -25.82 11.16
C VAL A 178 -12.28 -25.85 10.91
N PHE A 179 -12.75 -26.27 9.75
CA PHE A 179 -14.17 -26.39 9.46
C PHE A 179 -14.90 -27.35 10.40
N GLU A 180 -14.32 -28.50 10.68
CA GLU A 180 -14.88 -29.44 11.65
C GLU A 180 -14.93 -28.89 13.06
N ALA A 181 -13.86 -28.17 13.48
CA ALA A 181 -13.84 -27.50 14.77
C ALA A 181 -14.90 -26.39 14.86
N LEU A 182 -15.06 -25.58 13.79
CA LEU A 182 -16.07 -24.53 13.74
C LEU A 182 -17.51 -25.10 13.78
N LYS A 183 -17.80 -26.14 13.01
CA LYS A 183 -19.10 -26.81 13.04
C LYS A 183 -19.45 -27.35 14.43
N SER A 184 -18.45 -27.89 15.13
CA SER A 184 -18.64 -28.45 16.48
C SER A 184 -18.84 -27.37 17.53
N ASN A 185 -18.10 -26.27 17.46
CA ASN A 185 -18.08 -25.20 18.47
C ASN A 185 -19.13 -24.12 18.20
N LEU A 186 -19.56 -23.95 16.96
CA LEU A 186 -20.47 -22.89 16.53
C LEU A 186 -21.66 -23.47 15.73
N PRO A 187 -22.41 -24.43 16.29
CA PRO A 187 -23.48 -25.15 15.56
C PRO A 187 -24.64 -24.25 15.10
N GLN A 188 -24.75 -23.05 15.64
CA GLN A 188 -25.75 -22.06 15.25
C GLN A 188 -25.44 -21.37 13.92
N TYR A 189 -24.20 -21.48 13.41
CA TYR A 189 -23.83 -20.91 12.13
C TYR A 189 -23.73 -21.99 11.04
N LYS A 190 -24.12 -21.62 9.83
CA LYS A 190 -23.91 -22.49 8.67
C LYS A 190 -22.43 -22.38 8.25
N ILE A 191 -21.65 -23.40 8.56
CA ILE A 191 -20.22 -23.47 8.25
C ILE A 191 -20.03 -24.46 7.09
N ASP A 192 -19.96 -23.92 5.90
CA ASP A 192 -19.72 -24.69 4.66
C ASP A 192 -19.00 -23.85 3.61
N ASN A 193 -18.70 -24.47 2.47
CA ASN A 193 -17.99 -23.80 1.37
C ASN A 193 -18.78 -22.65 0.72
N ASP A 194 -20.10 -22.60 0.88
CA ASP A 194 -20.92 -21.54 0.30
C ASP A 194 -20.92 -20.28 1.16
N THR A 195 -20.80 -20.45 2.48
CA THR A 195 -20.95 -19.36 3.46
C THR A 195 -19.65 -18.84 4.05
N VAL A 196 -18.55 -19.60 3.92
CA VAL A 196 -17.25 -19.24 4.51
C VAL A 196 -16.22 -19.03 3.42
N GLY A 197 -15.80 -17.80 3.23
CA GLY A 197 -14.68 -17.45 2.36
C GLY A 197 -13.34 -17.63 3.08
N ILE A 198 -12.29 -17.91 2.31
CA ILE A 198 -10.94 -18.20 2.81
C ILE A 198 -9.99 -17.12 2.35
N GLY A 199 -9.38 -16.40 3.29
CA GLY A 199 -8.47 -15.31 2.98
C GLY A 199 -7.20 -15.28 3.84
N SER A 200 -6.19 -14.61 3.33
CA SER A 200 -4.99 -14.35 4.11
C SER A 200 -5.12 -13.07 4.94
N THR A 201 -4.38 -13.01 6.02
CA THR A 201 -4.21 -11.82 6.85
C THR A 201 -2.77 -11.70 7.32
N ILE A 202 -2.33 -10.49 7.61
CA ILE A 202 -1.10 -10.25 8.35
C ILE A 202 -1.41 -9.77 9.77
N PHE A 203 -0.53 -10.10 10.69
CA PHE A 203 -0.44 -9.42 11.98
C PHE A 203 0.74 -8.44 11.96
N ALA A 204 0.53 -7.23 12.47
CA ALA A 204 1.61 -6.27 12.67
C ALA A 204 1.29 -5.33 13.82
N VAL A 205 2.28 -4.99 14.67
CA VAL A 205 2.05 -4.13 15.84
C VAL A 205 1.48 -2.78 15.42
N LYS A 206 2.13 -2.08 14.48
CA LYS A 206 1.68 -0.76 14.02
C LYS A 206 2.01 -0.54 12.54
N PRO A 207 1.22 -1.11 11.62
CA PRO A 207 1.47 -1.02 10.18
C PRO A 207 0.98 0.28 9.56
N GLY A 208 1.60 0.66 8.44
CA GLY A 208 1.07 1.66 7.51
C GLY A 208 1.62 3.07 7.68
N ASP A 209 2.81 3.22 8.30
CA ASP A 209 3.53 4.50 8.26
C ASP A 209 4.21 4.73 6.91
N GLY A 210 3.94 5.86 6.30
CA GLY A 210 4.55 6.21 5.01
C GLY A 210 3.55 6.77 3.99
N SER A 211 3.92 6.80 2.71
CA SER A 211 3.14 7.41 1.63
C SER A 211 2.47 6.41 0.68
N ALA A 212 3.02 5.21 0.52
CA ALA A 212 2.49 4.18 -0.39
C ALA A 212 1.37 3.33 0.23
N ARG A 213 0.45 3.96 0.96
CA ARG A 213 -0.58 3.29 1.76
C ARG A 213 -1.59 2.53 0.92
N GLU A 214 -1.93 3.10 -0.23
CA GLU A 214 -2.86 2.48 -1.16
C GLU A 214 -2.27 1.20 -1.74
N GLN A 215 -1.03 1.25 -2.27
CA GLN A 215 -0.37 0.07 -2.82
C GLN A 215 -0.07 -0.98 -1.74
N ALA A 216 0.25 -0.56 -0.51
CA ALA A 216 0.42 -1.47 0.61
C ALA A 216 -0.84 -2.27 0.94
N ALA A 217 -2.03 -1.70 0.72
CA ALA A 217 -3.31 -2.39 0.88
C ALA A 217 -3.69 -3.20 -0.36
N SER A 218 -3.66 -2.57 -1.54
CA SER A 218 -4.10 -3.22 -2.80
C SER A 218 -3.25 -4.44 -3.17
N CYS A 219 -1.94 -4.43 -2.92
CA CYS A 219 -1.09 -5.58 -3.18
C CYS A 219 -1.45 -6.79 -2.31
N GLN A 220 -1.82 -6.58 -1.06
CA GLN A 220 -2.31 -7.66 -0.20
C GLN A 220 -3.66 -8.19 -0.72
N LYS A 221 -4.57 -7.30 -1.12
CA LYS A 221 -5.87 -7.72 -1.69
C LYS A 221 -5.69 -8.54 -2.96
N VAL A 222 -4.82 -8.13 -3.85
CA VAL A 222 -4.50 -8.86 -5.10
C VAL A 222 -3.98 -10.28 -4.82
N LEU A 223 -3.30 -10.48 -3.70
CA LEU A 223 -2.80 -11.79 -3.25
C LEU A 223 -3.81 -12.58 -2.40
N GLY A 224 -5.07 -12.15 -2.33
CA GLY A 224 -6.10 -12.83 -1.54
C GLY A 224 -6.13 -12.42 -0.07
N GLY A 225 -5.56 -11.25 0.26
CA GLY A 225 -5.68 -10.66 1.59
C GLY A 225 -7.08 -10.12 1.84
N TRP A 226 -7.68 -10.47 3.00
CA TRP A 226 -9.03 -10.03 3.37
C TRP A 226 -9.08 -9.24 4.66
N ALA A 227 -8.00 -9.26 5.42
CA ALA A 227 -7.91 -8.52 6.67
C ALA A 227 -6.47 -8.13 6.99
N ASN A 228 -6.34 -7.20 7.92
CA ASN A 228 -5.14 -7.01 8.72
C ASN A 228 -5.52 -7.02 10.18
N ILE A 229 -4.67 -7.60 11.02
CA ILE A 229 -4.77 -7.57 12.47
C ILE A 229 -3.62 -6.71 12.97
N ALA A 230 -3.92 -5.68 13.77
CA ALA A 230 -2.91 -4.76 14.29
C ALA A 230 -3.22 -4.35 15.73
N CYS A 231 -2.18 -4.05 16.51
CA CYS A 231 -2.39 -3.43 17.83
C CYS A 231 -2.86 -1.97 17.65
N GLU A 232 -2.29 -1.30 16.66
CA GLU A 232 -2.66 0.05 16.25
C GLU A 232 -2.34 0.27 14.77
N TYR A 233 -3.07 1.12 14.08
CA TYR A 233 -2.70 1.54 12.72
C TYR A 233 -1.92 2.86 12.76
N ALA A 234 -0.73 2.88 12.17
CA ALA A 234 0.15 4.05 12.15
C ALA A 234 -0.52 5.28 11.52
N THR A 235 -1.43 5.08 10.56
CA THR A 235 -2.19 6.17 9.95
C THR A 235 -3.64 5.77 9.67
N LYS A 236 -4.56 6.73 9.87
CA LYS A 236 -5.97 6.57 9.47
C LYS A 236 -6.12 6.27 7.98
N ARG A 237 -5.21 6.80 7.15
CA ARG A 237 -5.26 6.61 5.69
C ARG A 237 -4.97 5.18 5.29
N TYR A 238 -4.00 4.51 5.93
CA TYR A 238 -3.74 3.10 5.62
C TYR A 238 -4.95 2.24 6.00
N ARG A 239 -5.53 2.45 7.17
CA ARG A 239 -6.76 1.76 7.59
C ARG A 239 -7.91 2.00 6.60
N SER A 240 -8.10 3.26 6.15
CA SER A 240 -9.13 3.59 5.15
C SER A 240 -8.87 2.89 3.82
N ASN A 241 -7.60 2.77 3.39
CA ASN A 241 -7.27 2.07 2.16
C ASN A 241 -7.57 0.57 2.25
N LEU A 242 -7.33 -0.08 3.40
CA LEU A 242 -7.76 -1.47 3.61
C LEU A 242 -9.29 -1.60 3.39
N ILE A 243 -10.07 -0.73 4.01
CA ILE A 243 -11.54 -0.72 3.88
C ILE A 243 -11.96 -0.48 2.42
N ASN A 244 -11.34 0.47 1.73
CA ASN A 244 -11.64 0.78 0.33
C ASN A 244 -11.38 -0.41 -0.60
N TRP A 245 -10.41 -1.27 -0.26
CA TRP A 245 -10.13 -2.51 -0.97
C TRP A 245 -10.96 -3.71 -0.48
N GLY A 246 -11.96 -3.49 0.38
CA GLY A 246 -12.79 -4.55 0.94
C GLY A 246 -12.02 -5.48 1.91
N MET A 247 -11.01 -4.95 2.59
CA MET A 247 -10.28 -5.66 3.64
C MET A 247 -10.72 -5.15 5.01
N LEU A 248 -10.73 -6.04 5.99
CA LEU A 248 -11.16 -5.74 7.36
C LEU A 248 -9.95 -5.36 8.23
N PRO A 249 -9.90 -4.13 8.78
CA PRO A 249 -8.85 -3.71 9.69
C PRO A 249 -9.26 -4.02 11.14
N PHE A 250 -8.78 -5.13 11.68
CA PHE A 250 -9.00 -5.50 13.07
C PHE A 250 -7.98 -4.83 13.99
N ILE A 251 -8.41 -4.53 15.22
CA ILE A 251 -7.56 -4.13 16.35
C ILE A 251 -7.50 -5.29 17.33
N TYR A 252 -6.30 -5.63 17.77
CA TYR A 252 -6.04 -6.61 18.80
C TYR A 252 -5.03 -6.04 19.82
N GLU A 253 -5.43 -5.96 21.08
CA GLU A 253 -4.71 -5.21 22.11
C GLU A 253 -3.44 -5.90 22.66
N SER A 254 -3.05 -7.05 22.10
CA SER A 254 -1.84 -7.77 22.49
C SER A 254 -0.88 -7.92 21.32
N GLU A 255 0.41 -7.86 21.61
CA GLU A 255 1.47 -8.15 20.64
C GLU A 255 1.66 -9.66 20.40
N GLU A 256 1.08 -10.49 21.24
CA GLU A 256 1.08 -11.95 21.10
C GLU A 256 -0.29 -12.42 20.63
N LEU A 257 -0.33 -13.13 19.51
CA LEU A 257 -1.55 -13.74 19.02
C LEU A 257 -1.90 -14.97 19.89
N PRO A 258 -3.19 -15.20 20.22
CA PRO A 258 -3.61 -16.34 21.02
C PRO A 258 -3.64 -17.66 20.23
N PHE A 259 -3.24 -17.62 18.97
CA PHE A 259 -3.22 -18.76 18.06
C PHE A 259 -1.95 -18.69 17.20
N LYS A 260 -1.49 -19.82 16.73
CA LYS A 260 -0.34 -19.97 15.83
C LYS A 260 -0.82 -20.55 14.50
#